data_dd4dad624af29e49c2ee83a4ccaf4965
#
_entry.id   dd4dad624af29e49c2ee83a4ccaf4965
#
_cell.length_a   1.000
_cell.length_b   1.000
_cell.length_c   1.000
_cell.angle_alpha   90.00
_cell.angle_beta   90.00
_cell.angle_gamma   90.00
#
_symmetry.space_group_name_H-M   'P 1'
#
loop_
_entity.id
_entity.type
_entity.pdbx_description
1 polymer ?
#
loop_
_entity_poly.entity_id
_entity_poly.type
_entity_poly.pdbx_seq_one_letter_code
_entity_poly.pdbx_strand_id
1 'polypeptide(L)'
;MRRKNSCLRMMSLRRTENIGEIIILVSLLAMCSAPVHEVTRNQGSDFGSVEAPRNPDQADYMMMAYLTGYSYWDNTPPGSAAIARPIIHRKAGGVGTYEDPITLAVGHSIIGSVQRLDFPAGTRFYFPELRRYAIVEDVCGDGPRPQDGPCHIGHNGLPWLDIYVGGEVLGASAATSCMYAIGGVQQVIRNPSRGYPVIAAPLTECGCSI
;
A
#
# COMPACT_ATOMS: atom_id res chain seq x y z
N MET A 1 0.15 -19.99 -21.57
CA MET A 1 0.78 -18.80 -22.16
C MET A 1 1.18 -17.87 -21.01
N ARG A 2 2.49 -17.76 -20.74
CA ARG A 2 3.01 -16.93 -19.64
C ARG A 2 2.97 -15.47 -20.06
N ARG A 3 2.07 -14.66 -19.49
CA ARG A 3 2.16 -13.19 -19.58
C ARG A 3 3.27 -12.72 -18.64
N LYS A 4 4.39 -12.31 -19.21
CA LYS A 4 5.55 -11.74 -18.51
C LYS A 4 5.16 -10.38 -17.91
N ASN A 5 5.48 -10.19 -16.66
CA ASN A 5 5.28 -9.02 -15.82
C ASN A 5 5.58 -7.69 -16.56
N SER A 6 4.54 -6.98 -16.93
CA SER A 6 4.62 -5.66 -17.60
C SER A 6 5.27 -4.59 -16.70
N CYS A 7 5.26 -4.78 -15.41
CA CYS A 7 5.81 -3.86 -14.42
C CYS A 7 7.34 -3.72 -14.47
N LEU A 8 8.06 -4.81 -14.83
CA LEU A 8 9.51 -4.77 -14.98
C LEU A 8 9.98 -4.03 -16.25
N ARG A 9 9.10 -3.84 -17.23
CA ARG A 9 9.45 -3.15 -18.49
C ARG A 9 9.33 -1.63 -18.43
N MET A 10 8.53 -1.09 -17.52
CA MET A 10 8.37 0.38 -17.40
C MET A 10 9.51 1.06 -16.66
N MET A 11 10.28 0.36 -15.84
CA MET A 11 11.45 0.92 -15.14
C MET A 11 12.71 1.04 -16.01
N SER A 12 12.72 0.48 -17.22
CA SER A 12 13.93 0.44 -18.08
C SER A 12 14.00 1.52 -19.18
N LEU A 13 13.06 2.48 -19.25
CA LEU A 13 12.99 3.45 -20.36
C LEU A 13 13.10 4.91 -19.92
N ARG A 14 14.03 5.21 -18.99
CA ARG A 14 14.57 6.57 -18.86
C ARG A 14 16.09 6.52 -18.78
N ARG A 15 16.73 6.17 -19.89
CA ARG A 15 18.13 6.48 -20.12
C ARG A 15 18.17 7.52 -21.25
N THR A 16 18.24 8.77 -20.88
CA THR A 16 18.57 9.86 -21.81
C THR A 16 20.03 9.69 -22.21
N GLU A 17 20.24 9.44 -23.48
CA GLU A 17 21.55 9.52 -24.10
C GLU A 17 21.98 11.00 -24.14
N ASN A 18 23.05 11.32 -23.44
CA ASN A 18 23.87 12.49 -23.77
C ASN A 18 25.26 11.98 -24.14
N ILE A 19 25.54 12.02 -25.43
CA ILE A 19 26.83 11.85 -26.03
C ILE A 19 27.59 13.18 -25.85
N GLY A 20 28.73 13.13 -25.20
CA GLY A 20 29.60 14.31 -25.12
C GLY A 20 30.85 14.08 -24.28
N GLU A 21 31.95 13.88 -24.99
CA GLU A 21 33.33 14.15 -24.64
C GLU A 21 34.10 13.22 -23.69
N ILE A 22 34.96 12.45 -24.39
CA ILE A 22 36.13 11.76 -23.87
C ILE A 22 37.21 12.83 -23.54
N ILE A 23 37.59 12.91 -22.26
CA ILE A 23 38.88 13.49 -21.87
C ILE A 23 39.68 12.41 -21.14
N ILE A 24 40.74 11.94 -21.84
CA ILE A 24 41.77 11.09 -21.27
C ILE A 24 42.69 11.98 -20.44
N LEU A 25 42.78 11.76 -19.15
CA LEU A 25 43.87 12.28 -18.34
C LEU A 25 44.55 11.12 -17.61
N VAL A 26 45.74 10.81 -18.11
CA VAL A 26 46.71 9.94 -17.47
C VAL A 26 47.42 10.76 -16.41
N SER A 27 47.41 10.33 -15.15
CA SER A 27 48.33 10.84 -14.15
C SER A 27 48.61 9.84 -13.03
N LEU A 28 49.81 9.39 -13.09
CA LEU A 28 50.76 9.02 -12.03
C LEU A 28 50.27 8.37 -10.73
N LEU A 29 50.78 7.13 -10.59
CA LEU A 29 50.93 6.41 -9.33
C LEU A 29 51.82 7.22 -8.34
N ALA A 30 51.27 7.46 -7.16
CA ALA A 30 52.09 7.72 -5.96
C ALA A 30 51.71 6.67 -4.91
N MET A 31 52.61 5.71 -4.70
CA MET A 31 52.55 4.78 -3.58
C MET A 31 52.82 5.57 -2.29
N CYS A 32 51.85 5.63 -1.40
CA CYS A 32 52.02 5.95 0.00
C CYS A 32 51.64 4.74 0.83
N SER A 33 52.66 4.02 1.29
CA SER A 33 52.53 3.02 2.34
C SER A 33 52.26 3.74 3.66
N ALA A 34 51.11 3.51 4.26
CA ALA A 34 50.81 3.89 5.64
C ALA A 34 50.63 2.64 6.50
N PRO A 35 51.03 2.65 7.78
CA PRO A 35 51.14 1.48 8.62
C PRO A 35 49.74 0.94 8.98
N VAL A 36 49.65 -0.40 8.98
CA VAL A 36 48.52 -1.15 9.46
C VAL A 36 48.37 -0.94 10.95
N HIS A 37 47.43 -0.10 11.37
CA HIS A 37 46.91 -0.11 12.73
C HIS A 37 45.91 -1.24 12.86
N GLU A 38 46.28 -2.24 13.66
CA GLU A 38 45.42 -3.31 14.13
C GLU A 38 44.29 -2.69 14.94
N VAL A 39 43.11 -2.49 14.30
CA VAL A 39 41.91 -2.06 15.00
C VAL A 39 41.31 -3.30 15.66
N THR A 40 41.49 -3.37 16.95
CA THR A 40 40.78 -4.28 17.85
C THR A 40 39.28 -4.26 17.50
N ARG A 41 38.79 -5.44 17.13
CA ARG A 41 37.37 -5.69 16.83
C ARG A 41 36.56 -5.45 18.11
N ASN A 42 36.08 -4.23 18.30
CA ASN A 42 35.01 -3.96 19.25
C ASN A 42 33.79 -4.72 18.76
N GLN A 43 33.35 -5.67 19.57
CA GLN A 43 32.02 -6.31 19.42
C GLN A 43 31.00 -5.21 19.52
N GLY A 44 30.56 -4.72 18.33
CA GLY A 44 29.39 -3.90 18.22
C GLY A 44 28.20 -4.73 18.71
N SER A 45 27.64 -4.32 19.84
CA SER A 45 26.37 -4.79 20.32
C SER A 45 25.37 -4.65 19.16
N ASP A 46 24.97 -5.80 18.66
CA ASP A 46 23.83 -5.95 17.77
C ASP A 46 22.60 -5.43 18.55
N PHE A 47 22.28 -4.15 18.37
CA PHE A 47 20.98 -3.63 18.75
C PHE A 47 19.98 -4.23 17.78
N GLY A 48 19.66 -5.49 18.02
CA GLY A 48 18.48 -6.09 17.46
C GLY A 48 17.34 -5.13 17.74
N SER A 49 16.72 -4.61 16.69
CA SER A 49 15.47 -3.88 16.80
C SER A 49 14.51 -4.79 17.57
N VAL A 50 14.32 -4.49 18.84
CA VAL A 50 13.35 -5.19 19.68
C VAL A 50 11.99 -4.84 19.08
N GLU A 51 11.49 -5.76 18.27
CA GLU A 51 10.11 -5.68 17.77
C GLU A 51 9.21 -5.57 19.00
N ALA A 52 8.43 -4.50 19.09
CA ALA A 52 7.51 -4.31 20.19
C ALA A 52 6.67 -5.58 20.34
N PRO A 53 6.48 -6.11 21.57
CA PRO A 53 5.78 -7.36 21.78
C PRO A 53 4.41 -7.28 21.10
N ARG A 54 4.14 -8.20 20.18
CA ARG A 54 2.82 -8.32 19.55
C ARG A 54 1.83 -8.66 20.65
N ASN A 55 0.75 -7.90 20.69
CA ASN A 55 -0.39 -8.29 21.49
C ASN A 55 -0.89 -9.65 20.93
N PRO A 56 -0.94 -10.73 21.73
CA PRO A 56 -1.40 -12.05 21.27
C PRO A 56 -2.81 -12.03 20.67
N ASP A 57 -3.61 -11.00 20.98
CA ASP A 57 -4.93 -10.77 20.39
C ASP A 57 -4.89 -10.20 18.97
N GLN A 58 -3.71 -9.94 18.40
CA GLN A 58 -3.50 -9.42 17.05
C GLN A 58 -2.85 -10.46 16.12
N ALA A 59 -3.18 -11.73 16.26
CA ALA A 59 -2.74 -12.77 15.34
C ALA A 59 -3.37 -12.60 13.95
N ASP A 60 -2.69 -13.10 12.93
CA ASP A 60 -3.19 -13.18 11.57
C ASP A 60 -4.56 -13.86 11.55
N TYR A 61 -5.58 -13.15 11.09
CA TYR A 61 -6.94 -13.66 11.00
C TYR A 61 -7.41 -13.71 9.55
N MET A 62 -7.51 -14.92 9.01
CA MET A 62 -8.02 -15.14 7.66
C MET A 62 -9.54 -15.01 7.63
N MET A 63 -10.06 -14.25 6.68
CA MET A 63 -11.49 -14.06 6.47
C MET A 63 -11.81 -13.82 5.00
N MET A 64 -13.07 -14.04 4.62
CA MET A 64 -13.58 -13.62 3.33
C MET A 64 -14.12 -12.18 3.44
N ALA A 65 -13.89 -11.39 2.39
CA ALA A 65 -14.42 -10.04 2.27
C ALA A 65 -14.83 -9.76 0.82
N TYR A 66 -15.75 -8.83 0.64
CA TYR A 66 -16.05 -8.28 -0.67
C TYR A 66 -15.20 -7.03 -0.87
N LEU A 67 -14.32 -7.07 -1.88
CA LEU A 67 -13.43 -5.97 -2.22
C LEU A 67 -13.99 -5.16 -3.37
N THR A 68 -13.93 -3.85 -3.23
CA THR A 68 -14.05 -2.86 -4.30
C THR A 68 -12.85 -1.93 -4.28
N GLY A 69 -12.79 -1.03 -5.24
CA GLY A 69 -11.79 0.03 -5.25
C GLY A 69 -12.43 1.38 -5.40
N TYR A 70 -11.78 2.40 -4.85
CA TYR A 70 -12.07 3.80 -5.10
C TYR A 70 -10.80 4.53 -5.55
N SER A 71 -10.97 5.68 -6.16
CA SER A 71 -9.87 6.40 -6.80
C SER A 71 -9.86 7.88 -6.44
N TYR A 72 -8.84 8.58 -6.88
CA TYR A 72 -8.78 10.04 -6.84
C TYR A 72 -10.03 10.68 -7.48
N TRP A 73 -10.60 10.06 -8.52
CA TRP A 73 -11.62 10.66 -9.36
C TRP A 73 -13.03 10.53 -8.79
N ASP A 74 -13.30 9.49 -8.03
CA ASP A 74 -14.60 9.19 -7.40
C ASP A 74 -14.58 9.26 -5.87
N ASN A 75 -13.50 9.76 -5.29
CA ASN A 75 -13.40 10.07 -3.86
C ASN A 75 -14.33 11.23 -3.45
N THR A 76 -14.53 11.42 -2.17
CA THR A 76 -15.29 12.54 -1.60
C THR A 76 -14.35 13.54 -0.91
N PRO A 77 -14.17 14.78 -1.46
CA PRO A 77 -14.75 15.25 -2.72
C PRO A 77 -14.07 14.66 -3.96
N PRO A 78 -14.76 14.57 -5.11
CA PRO A 78 -14.17 14.09 -6.35
C PRO A 78 -12.94 14.89 -6.77
N GLY A 79 -11.95 14.22 -7.37
CA GLY A 79 -10.67 14.85 -7.75
C GLY A 79 -9.78 15.17 -6.54
N SER A 80 -9.86 14.37 -5.50
CA SER A 80 -9.03 14.51 -4.30
C SER A 80 -8.55 13.16 -3.77
N ALA A 81 -7.51 13.20 -2.95
CA ALA A 81 -7.06 12.07 -2.14
C ALA A 81 -7.33 12.32 -0.64
N ALA A 82 -8.43 13.02 -0.31
CA ALA A 82 -8.80 13.26 1.08
C ALA A 82 -9.13 11.94 1.78
N ILE A 83 -8.83 11.83 3.08
CA ILE A 83 -9.16 10.68 3.93
C ILE A 83 -9.77 11.14 5.24
N ALA A 84 -10.69 10.34 5.77
CA ALA A 84 -11.44 10.69 6.98
C ALA A 84 -10.69 10.39 8.29
N ARG A 85 -9.72 9.48 8.28
CA ARG A 85 -9.06 8.95 9.50
C ARG A 85 -7.54 8.78 9.30
N PRO A 86 -6.77 9.87 9.12
CA PRO A 86 -5.32 9.81 8.95
C PRO A 86 -4.62 9.07 10.10
N ILE A 87 -3.82 8.04 9.79
CA ILE A 87 -2.99 7.28 10.74
C ILE A 87 -1.51 7.36 10.32
N ILE A 88 -1.16 6.78 9.16
CA ILE A 88 0.17 6.84 8.56
C ILE A 88 0.21 7.93 7.49
N HIS A 89 -0.81 7.98 6.66
CA HIS A 89 -0.91 8.92 5.56
C HIS A 89 -1.75 10.14 5.93
N ARG A 90 -1.49 11.25 5.25
CA ARG A 90 -2.33 12.46 5.31
C ARG A 90 -3.31 12.55 4.14
N LYS A 91 -3.12 11.70 3.14
CA LYS A 91 -3.93 11.56 1.93
C LYS A 91 -3.97 10.10 1.55
N ALA A 92 -5.00 9.66 0.86
CA ALA A 92 -5.09 8.32 0.32
C ALA A 92 -3.89 8.01 -0.57
N GLY A 93 -3.31 6.83 -0.43
CA GLY A 93 -2.10 6.42 -1.14
C GLY A 93 -1.52 5.13 -0.62
N GLY A 94 -0.19 5.03 -0.67
CA GLY A 94 0.59 3.87 -0.27
C GLY A 94 0.97 2.97 -1.44
N VAL A 95 2.06 2.22 -1.25
CA VAL A 95 2.60 1.28 -2.26
C VAL A 95 2.33 -0.18 -1.91
N GLY A 96 1.67 -0.44 -0.77
CA GLY A 96 1.25 -1.77 -0.37
C GLY A 96 2.30 -2.61 0.33
N THR A 97 3.36 -2.00 0.84
CA THR A 97 4.26 -2.66 1.80
C THR A 97 3.66 -2.63 3.21
N TYR A 98 4.28 -3.32 4.16
CA TYR A 98 3.83 -3.25 5.55
C TYR A 98 4.06 -1.85 6.15
N GLU A 99 5.14 -1.18 5.76
CA GLU A 99 5.53 0.16 6.23
C GLU A 99 4.74 1.27 5.54
N ASP A 100 4.39 1.07 4.28
CA ASP A 100 3.62 2.01 3.44
C ASP A 100 2.42 1.28 2.81
N PRO A 101 1.42 0.87 3.63
CA PRO A 101 0.25 0.13 3.19
C PRO A 101 -0.69 1.04 2.38
N ILE A 102 -1.48 0.44 1.49
CA ILE A 102 -2.48 1.21 0.74
C ILE A 102 -3.62 1.64 1.66
N THR A 103 -4.11 2.86 1.49
CA THR A 103 -5.29 3.35 2.20
C THR A 103 -6.51 2.47 1.89
N LEU A 104 -7.24 2.10 2.94
CA LEU A 104 -8.45 1.29 2.89
C LEU A 104 -9.60 2.06 3.52
N ALA A 105 -10.71 2.17 2.81
CA ALA A 105 -11.98 2.65 3.33
C ALA A 105 -12.86 1.48 3.77
N VAL A 106 -13.59 1.70 4.85
CA VAL A 106 -14.51 0.70 5.43
C VAL A 106 -15.86 1.33 5.74
N GLY A 107 -16.89 0.51 5.76
CA GLY A 107 -18.22 0.93 6.17
C GLY A 107 -18.23 1.52 7.59
N HIS A 108 -19.23 2.31 7.87
CA HIS A 108 -19.40 2.93 9.18
C HIS A 108 -20.87 3.22 9.49
N SER A 109 -21.15 3.50 10.76
CA SER A 109 -22.46 3.92 11.24
C SER A 109 -22.36 5.25 11.97
N ILE A 110 -23.42 6.05 11.91
CA ILE A 110 -23.61 7.28 12.71
C ILE A 110 -24.86 7.13 13.55
N ILE A 111 -24.70 7.07 14.88
CA ILE A 111 -25.80 6.99 15.82
C ILE A 111 -25.71 8.19 16.77
N GLY A 112 -26.66 9.10 16.62
CA GLY A 112 -26.57 10.42 17.27
C GLY A 112 -25.38 11.22 16.72
N SER A 113 -24.43 11.56 17.59
CA SER A 113 -23.18 12.24 17.21
C SER A 113 -21.97 11.29 17.15
N VAL A 114 -22.19 9.98 17.35
CA VAL A 114 -21.09 9.00 17.42
C VAL A 114 -20.98 8.25 16.10
N GLN A 115 -19.81 8.40 15.47
CA GLN A 115 -19.43 7.59 14.31
C GLN A 115 -18.60 6.38 14.75
N ARG A 116 -18.95 5.20 14.23
CA ARG A 116 -18.23 3.94 14.46
C ARG A 116 -17.91 3.31 13.10
N LEU A 117 -16.64 2.97 12.91
CA LEU A 117 -16.16 2.24 11.74
C LEU A 117 -16.36 0.74 11.98
N ASP A 118 -16.63 -0.02 10.92
CA ASP A 118 -16.77 -1.49 10.95
C ASP A 118 -15.45 -2.17 11.34
N PHE A 119 -14.34 -1.56 10.96
CA PHE A 119 -13.01 -1.89 11.44
C PHE A 119 -12.35 -0.60 11.96
N PRO A 120 -11.76 -0.62 13.16
CA PRO A 120 -11.10 0.56 13.72
C PRO A 120 -10.04 1.14 12.79
N ALA A 121 -9.89 2.47 12.76
CA ALA A 121 -8.80 3.13 12.06
C ALA A 121 -7.45 2.57 12.53
N GLY A 122 -6.53 2.36 11.60
CA GLY A 122 -5.26 1.69 11.86
C GLY A 122 -5.29 0.17 11.74
N THR A 123 -6.48 -0.46 11.62
CA THR A 123 -6.55 -1.90 11.32
C THR A 123 -5.84 -2.19 10.00
N ARG A 124 -4.94 -3.18 10.01
CA ARG A 124 -4.21 -3.61 8.82
C ARG A 124 -4.86 -4.83 8.19
N PHE A 125 -4.76 -4.88 6.88
CA PHE A 125 -5.14 -6.03 6.06
C PHE A 125 -4.00 -6.40 5.12
N TYR A 126 -3.95 -7.67 4.72
CA TYR A 126 -3.16 -8.14 3.60
C TYR A 126 -4.07 -8.85 2.61
N PHE A 127 -3.89 -8.53 1.34
CA PHE A 127 -4.63 -9.06 0.20
C PHE A 127 -3.71 -10.00 -0.58
N PRO A 128 -3.83 -11.33 -0.39
CA PRO A 128 -2.92 -12.30 -1.04
C PRO A 128 -2.93 -12.23 -2.56
N GLU A 129 -4.10 -12.04 -3.16
CA GLU A 129 -4.25 -11.95 -4.62
C GLU A 129 -3.59 -10.70 -5.19
N LEU A 130 -3.70 -9.58 -4.48
CA LEU A 130 -3.06 -8.33 -4.88
C LEU A 130 -1.58 -8.26 -4.47
N ARG A 131 -1.17 -9.08 -3.50
CA ARG A 131 0.12 -9.00 -2.81
C ARG A 131 0.38 -7.60 -2.27
N ARG A 132 -0.57 -7.09 -1.48
CA ARG A 132 -0.53 -5.75 -0.88
C ARG A 132 -1.00 -5.76 0.56
N TYR A 133 -0.32 -4.96 1.36
CA TYR A 133 -0.85 -4.53 2.65
C TYR A 133 -1.72 -3.29 2.46
N ALA A 134 -2.76 -3.18 3.28
CA ALA A 134 -3.60 -1.99 3.38
C ALA A 134 -3.86 -1.63 4.84
N ILE A 135 -4.27 -0.40 5.09
CA ILE A 135 -4.57 0.14 6.41
C ILE A 135 -5.86 0.96 6.37
N VAL A 136 -6.71 0.76 7.35
CA VAL A 136 -7.95 1.54 7.49
C VAL A 136 -7.61 2.98 7.87
N GLU A 137 -7.83 3.90 6.96
CA GLU A 137 -7.63 5.34 7.11
C GLU A 137 -8.77 6.15 6.54
N ASP A 138 -9.79 5.48 5.97
CA ASP A 138 -10.90 6.16 5.32
C ASP A 138 -12.22 5.47 5.60
N VAL A 139 -13.31 6.11 5.18
CA VAL A 139 -14.67 5.61 5.33
C VAL A 139 -15.34 5.47 3.97
N CYS A 140 -16.12 4.41 3.81
CA CYS A 140 -16.95 4.15 2.65
C CYS A 140 -18.42 4.39 3.01
N GLY A 141 -19.12 5.16 2.19
CA GLY A 141 -20.51 5.54 2.39
C GLY A 141 -20.68 6.97 2.86
N ASP A 142 -21.40 7.73 2.06
CA ASP A 142 -21.67 9.14 2.28
C ASP A 142 -23.04 9.39 2.93
N GLY A 143 -23.23 10.64 3.38
CA GLY A 143 -24.50 11.12 3.89
C GLY A 143 -24.72 10.89 5.38
N PRO A 144 -25.92 11.25 5.88
CA PRO A 144 -26.20 11.26 7.33
C PRO A 144 -26.50 9.87 7.92
N ARG A 145 -26.70 8.87 7.07
CA ARG A 145 -27.05 7.50 7.47
C ARG A 145 -26.22 6.47 6.70
N PRO A 146 -24.89 6.49 6.81
CA PRO A 146 -24.00 5.56 6.10
C PRO A 146 -24.26 4.10 6.45
N GLN A 147 -24.82 3.82 7.62
CA GLN A 147 -25.21 2.47 8.07
C GLN A 147 -26.32 1.82 7.21
N ASP A 148 -27.07 2.59 6.44
CA ASP A 148 -28.09 2.07 5.53
C ASP A 148 -27.50 1.73 4.14
N GLY A 149 -26.23 2.10 3.91
CA GLY A 149 -25.53 1.88 2.65
C GLY A 149 -24.79 0.55 2.57
N PRO A 150 -24.42 0.13 1.34
CA PRO A 150 -23.83 -1.19 1.09
C PRO A 150 -22.51 -1.40 1.81
N CYS A 151 -21.69 -0.36 1.99
CA CYS A 151 -20.40 -0.49 2.67
C CYS A 151 -20.54 -1.01 4.10
N HIS A 152 -21.56 -0.54 4.84
CA HIS A 152 -21.82 -1.00 6.20
C HIS A 152 -22.64 -2.30 6.23
N ILE A 153 -23.64 -2.43 5.35
CA ILE A 153 -24.46 -3.66 5.28
C ILE A 153 -23.60 -4.85 4.84
N GLY A 154 -22.58 -4.62 4.03
CA GLY A 154 -21.75 -5.65 3.44
C GLY A 154 -22.36 -6.28 2.19
N HIS A 155 -21.71 -7.31 1.67
CA HIS A 155 -22.13 -8.05 0.48
C HIS A 155 -22.36 -9.53 0.83
N ASN A 156 -23.61 -9.99 0.75
CA ASN A 156 -23.97 -11.39 1.06
C ASN A 156 -23.46 -11.85 2.46
N GLY A 157 -23.53 -10.97 3.46
CA GLY A 157 -23.06 -11.24 4.81
C GLY A 157 -21.54 -11.15 4.99
N LEU A 158 -20.80 -10.77 3.95
CA LEU A 158 -19.36 -10.52 4.03
C LEU A 158 -19.12 -9.02 4.26
N PRO A 159 -18.08 -8.66 5.02
CA PRO A 159 -17.69 -7.26 5.16
C PRO A 159 -17.24 -6.68 3.84
N TRP A 160 -17.54 -5.39 3.63
CA TRP A 160 -17.12 -4.64 2.46
C TRP A 160 -15.84 -3.88 2.76
N LEU A 161 -14.84 -4.03 1.91
CA LEU A 161 -13.56 -3.33 1.96
C LEU A 161 -13.40 -2.56 0.65
N ASP A 162 -13.00 -1.30 0.73
CA ASP A 162 -12.86 -0.43 -0.44
C ASP A 162 -11.44 0.14 -0.49
N ILE A 163 -10.61 -0.35 -1.42
CA ILE A 163 -9.19 -0.05 -1.46
C ILE A 163 -8.88 1.11 -2.43
N TYR A 164 -8.02 2.03 -2.01
CA TYR A 164 -7.59 3.14 -2.85
C TYR A 164 -6.71 2.66 -4.01
N VAL A 165 -7.13 2.90 -5.24
CA VAL A 165 -6.37 2.49 -6.42
C VAL A 165 -5.47 3.58 -6.99
N GLY A 166 -5.63 4.84 -6.58
CA GLY A 166 -4.89 5.99 -7.13
C GLY A 166 -5.56 6.55 -8.38
N GLY A 167 -4.80 6.67 -9.47
CA GLY A 167 -5.31 7.11 -10.76
C GLY A 167 -5.08 8.60 -11.07
N GLU A 168 -4.46 9.36 -10.19
CA GLU A 168 -4.13 10.78 -10.45
C GLU A 168 -3.29 10.94 -11.72
N VAL A 169 -2.28 10.08 -11.89
CA VAL A 169 -1.31 10.17 -13.01
C VAL A 169 -1.85 9.50 -14.27
N LEU A 170 -2.48 8.33 -14.12
CA LEU A 170 -2.93 7.51 -15.26
C LEU A 170 -4.34 7.85 -15.74
N GLY A 171 -5.08 8.68 -14.99
CA GLY A 171 -6.41 9.17 -15.34
C GLY A 171 -7.56 8.28 -14.91
N ALA A 172 -8.78 8.83 -14.98
CA ALA A 172 -10.01 8.20 -14.50
C ALA A 172 -10.31 6.85 -15.16
N SER A 173 -10.06 6.72 -16.46
CA SER A 173 -10.30 5.46 -17.19
C SER A 173 -9.42 4.32 -16.70
N ALA A 174 -8.14 4.60 -16.42
CA ALA A 174 -7.23 3.60 -15.86
C ALA A 174 -7.64 3.19 -14.44
N ALA A 175 -8.04 4.17 -13.62
CA ALA A 175 -8.56 3.92 -12.28
C ALA A 175 -9.81 3.05 -12.30
N THR A 176 -10.79 3.39 -13.14
CA THR A 176 -12.02 2.61 -13.33
C THR A 176 -11.73 1.17 -13.75
N SER A 177 -10.84 0.98 -14.72
CA SER A 177 -10.44 -0.35 -15.18
C SER A 177 -9.77 -1.16 -14.06
N CYS A 178 -8.96 -0.50 -13.23
CA CYS A 178 -8.34 -1.11 -12.06
C CYS A 178 -9.38 -1.55 -11.03
N MET A 179 -10.33 -0.68 -10.66
CA MET A 179 -11.39 -0.99 -9.69
C MET A 179 -12.20 -2.21 -10.11
N TYR A 180 -12.57 -2.32 -11.39
CA TYR A 180 -13.26 -3.50 -11.91
C TYR A 180 -12.41 -4.77 -11.88
N ALA A 181 -11.11 -4.65 -12.15
CA ALA A 181 -10.23 -5.81 -12.20
C ALA A 181 -9.97 -6.45 -10.83
N ILE A 182 -9.98 -5.65 -9.76
CA ILE A 182 -9.71 -6.12 -8.39
C ILE A 182 -10.96 -6.47 -7.60
N GLY A 183 -12.15 -6.06 -8.08
CA GLY A 183 -13.42 -6.23 -7.38
C GLY A 183 -13.86 -7.68 -7.27
N GLY A 184 -14.48 -8.03 -6.14
CA GLY A 184 -15.06 -9.34 -5.93
C GLY A 184 -14.85 -9.91 -4.53
N VAL A 185 -15.36 -11.12 -4.32
CA VAL A 185 -15.18 -11.84 -3.05
C VAL A 185 -13.81 -12.50 -3.06
N GLN A 186 -12.99 -12.20 -2.05
CA GLN A 186 -11.67 -12.78 -1.92
C GLN A 186 -11.27 -13.00 -0.47
N GLN A 187 -10.27 -13.85 -0.27
CA GLN A 187 -9.68 -14.06 1.04
C GLN A 187 -8.75 -12.89 1.39
N VAL A 188 -8.85 -12.42 2.63
CA VAL A 188 -7.98 -11.38 3.18
C VAL A 188 -7.47 -11.80 4.55
N ILE A 189 -6.35 -11.24 4.97
CA ILE A 189 -5.79 -11.46 6.30
C ILE A 189 -5.91 -10.15 7.08
N ARG A 190 -6.70 -10.16 8.15
CA ARG A 190 -6.77 -9.04 9.10
C ARG A 190 -5.66 -9.17 10.14
N ASN A 191 -5.07 -8.04 10.54
CA ASN A 191 -3.93 -7.95 11.44
C ASN A 191 -2.72 -8.79 10.97
N PRO A 192 -2.35 -8.70 9.69
CA PRO A 192 -1.31 -9.54 9.12
C PRO A 192 0.05 -9.31 9.78
N SER A 193 0.80 -10.38 9.94
CA SER A 193 2.21 -10.32 10.26
C SER A 193 3.00 -9.63 9.15
N ARG A 194 4.20 -9.15 9.46
CA ARG A 194 5.18 -8.73 8.44
C ARG A 194 5.66 -9.94 7.63
N GLY A 195 6.16 -9.69 6.42
CA GLY A 195 6.87 -10.71 5.64
C GLY A 195 6.04 -11.41 4.57
N TYR A 196 4.76 -11.08 4.41
CA TYR A 196 4.01 -11.54 3.24
C TYR A 196 4.60 -10.96 1.94
N PRO A 197 4.58 -11.72 0.83
CA PRO A 197 5.10 -11.26 -0.45
C PRO A 197 4.38 -10.01 -0.95
N VAL A 198 5.13 -8.99 -1.38
CA VAL A 198 4.55 -7.73 -1.87
C VAL A 198 5.04 -7.37 -3.26
N ILE A 199 4.20 -6.65 -3.99
CA ILE A 199 4.58 -5.88 -5.17
C ILE A 199 4.44 -4.42 -4.77
N ALA A 200 5.56 -3.75 -4.47
CA ALA A 200 5.57 -2.38 -3.95
C ALA A 200 5.33 -1.36 -5.07
N ALA A 201 4.09 -0.98 -5.29
CA ALA A 201 3.68 0.08 -6.23
C ALA A 201 2.21 0.45 -6.00
N PRO A 202 1.76 1.65 -6.40
CA PRO A 202 0.35 1.97 -6.49
C PRO A 202 -0.42 0.96 -7.34
N LEU A 203 -1.67 0.67 -7.01
CA LEU A 203 -2.43 -0.39 -7.70
C LEU A 203 -2.60 -0.11 -9.19
N THR A 204 -2.93 1.11 -9.60
CA THR A 204 -3.08 1.48 -11.00
C THR A 204 -1.81 1.31 -11.83
N GLU A 205 -0.63 1.34 -11.20
CA GLU A 205 0.64 1.24 -11.92
C GLU A 205 1.09 -0.21 -12.14
N CYS A 206 0.93 -1.07 -11.11
CA CYS A 206 1.47 -2.42 -11.13
C CYS A 206 0.59 -3.48 -10.47
N GLY A 207 -0.67 -3.21 -10.19
CA GLY A 207 -1.44 -4.08 -9.31
C GLY A 207 -2.81 -4.52 -9.77
N CYS A 208 -3.32 -3.96 -10.85
CA CYS A 208 -4.67 -4.28 -11.33
C CYS A 208 -4.73 -5.41 -12.36
N SER A 209 -3.61 -6.04 -12.65
CA SER A 209 -3.56 -7.26 -13.49
C SER A 209 -3.31 -8.43 -12.56
N ILE A 210 -4.35 -9.16 -12.25
CA ILE A 210 -4.28 -10.47 -11.59
C ILE A 210 -3.83 -11.53 -12.59
#